data_8827373d8ba69cfdb4ed385f9afae92b
#
_entry.id   8827373d8ba69cfdb4ed385f9afae92b
#
_cell.length_a   1.000
_cell.length_b   1.000
_cell.length_c   1.000
_cell.angle_alpha   90.00
_cell.angle_beta   90.00
_cell.angle_gamma   90.00
#
_symmetry.space_group_name_H-M   'P 1'
#
loop_
_entity.id
_entity.type
_entity.pdbx_description
1 polymer ?
#
loop_
_entity_poly.entity_id
_entity_poly.type
_entity_poly.pdbx_seq_one_letter_code
_entity_poly.pdbx_strand_id
1 'polypeptide(L)'
;MDARLEPYRVVVSFLGEALGPDYEVVLHDLTSEDGTIVAIVNNHISGRTEGAPLSNMALRFIQERMYEKQDYLAGYQGASQAKGRLRSSTMFIKDNGQLIGMLCINFDAGKYSRIAQELLALCGAHTEPSSTGIGVESFVSSLPDAVQNAIAEVTGSAGLPPDRLTMEEKIRIVKSLHHAGIFYMKGAVSEVAAQLGSSEATIYRYLSKLK
;
A
#
# COMPACT_ATOMS: atom_id res chain seq x y z
N MET A 1 -28.39 -30.42 2.18
CA MET A 1 -28.17 -29.30 1.21
C MET A 1 -29.45 -29.10 0.41
N ASP A 2 -29.84 -27.86 0.23
CA ASP A 2 -31.02 -27.50 -0.58
C ASP A 2 -30.79 -27.83 -2.07
N ALA A 3 -31.77 -28.42 -2.74
CA ALA A 3 -31.66 -28.81 -4.16
C ALA A 3 -31.42 -27.61 -5.11
N ARG A 4 -31.82 -26.41 -4.75
CA ARG A 4 -31.60 -25.19 -5.49
C ARG A 4 -30.11 -24.77 -5.51
N LEU A 5 -29.31 -25.25 -4.57
CA LEU A 5 -27.88 -25.00 -4.48
C LEU A 5 -27.03 -26.02 -5.23
N GLU A 6 -27.61 -27.15 -5.67
CA GLU A 6 -26.88 -28.22 -6.38
C GLU A 6 -26.11 -27.71 -7.62
N PRO A 7 -26.67 -26.84 -8.48
CA PRO A 7 -25.92 -26.30 -9.63
C PRO A 7 -24.64 -25.54 -9.22
N TYR A 8 -24.62 -24.91 -8.04
CA TYR A 8 -23.46 -24.15 -7.56
C TYR A 8 -22.31 -25.05 -7.10
N ARG A 9 -22.52 -26.33 -6.80
CA ARG A 9 -21.43 -27.27 -6.52
C ARG A 9 -20.51 -27.43 -7.73
N VAL A 10 -21.08 -27.50 -8.92
CA VAL A 10 -20.32 -27.57 -10.18
C VAL A 10 -19.52 -26.27 -10.38
N VAL A 11 -20.12 -25.12 -10.04
CA VAL A 11 -19.46 -23.81 -10.09
C VAL A 11 -18.28 -23.75 -9.13
N VAL A 12 -18.41 -24.29 -7.91
CA VAL A 12 -17.30 -24.38 -6.93
C VAL A 12 -16.12 -25.17 -7.51
N SER A 13 -16.38 -26.36 -8.04
CA SER A 13 -15.34 -27.21 -8.63
C SER A 13 -14.68 -26.52 -9.83
N PHE A 14 -15.48 -25.98 -10.74
CA PHE A 14 -14.99 -25.25 -11.91
C PHE A 14 -14.12 -24.06 -11.54
N LEU A 15 -14.58 -23.22 -10.63
CA LEU A 15 -13.81 -22.04 -10.20
C LEU A 15 -12.53 -22.43 -9.47
N GLY A 16 -12.55 -23.51 -8.67
CA GLY A 16 -11.36 -24.02 -8.00
C GLY A 16 -10.27 -24.45 -8.96
N GLU A 17 -10.63 -25.12 -10.05
CA GLU A 17 -9.69 -25.52 -11.10
C GLU A 17 -9.25 -24.30 -11.95
N ALA A 18 -10.19 -23.49 -12.40
CA ALA A 18 -9.93 -22.37 -13.30
C ALA A 18 -9.08 -21.26 -12.66
N LEU A 19 -9.26 -20.97 -11.37
CA LEU A 19 -8.52 -19.94 -10.63
C LEU A 19 -7.20 -20.46 -10.05
N GLY A 20 -7.09 -21.78 -9.89
CA GLY A 20 -5.89 -22.45 -9.37
C GLY A 20 -5.79 -22.45 -7.84
N PRO A 21 -4.67 -22.99 -7.31
CA PRO A 21 -4.54 -23.40 -5.90
C PRO A 21 -4.45 -22.21 -4.91
N ASP A 22 -4.24 -21.00 -5.37
CA ASP A 22 -4.19 -19.81 -4.52
C ASP A 22 -5.59 -19.23 -4.21
N TYR A 23 -6.66 -19.87 -4.73
CA TYR A 23 -8.05 -19.48 -4.52
C TYR A 23 -8.87 -20.60 -3.90
N GLU A 24 -9.39 -20.36 -2.70
CA GLU A 24 -10.40 -21.23 -2.08
C GLU A 24 -11.78 -20.77 -2.54
N VAL A 25 -12.62 -21.73 -2.94
CA VAL A 25 -14.03 -21.45 -3.28
C VAL A 25 -14.93 -22.24 -2.35
N VAL A 26 -15.89 -21.59 -1.75
CA VAL A 26 -16.78 -22.14 -0.70
C VAL A 26 -18.22 -21.88 -1.04
N LEU A 27 -19.08 -22.89 -0.93
CA LEU A 27 -20.52 -22.76 -0.99
C LEU A 27 -21.12 -23.02 0.39
N HIS A 28 -21.90 -22.05 0.87
CA HIS A 28 -22.70 -22.17 2.10
C HIS A 28 -24.16 -22.41 1.76
N ASP A 29 -24.80 -23.34 2.47
CA ASP A 29 -26.24 -23.53 2.52
C ASP A 29 -26.81 -22.80 3.75
N LEU A 30 -27.71 -21.84 3.53
CA LEU A 30 -28.34 -21.02 4.57
C LEU A 30 -29.81 -21.39 4.81
N THR A 31 -30.26 -22.47 4.21
CA THR A 31 -31.63 -22.95 4.38
C THR A 31 -31.83 -23.74 5.69
N SER A 32 -30.73 -24.21 6.28
CA SER A 32 -30.70 -24.83 7.61
C SER A 32 -30.40 -23.79 8.69
N GLU A 33 -30.86 -23.99 9.92
CA GLU A 33 -30.70 -23.05 11.04
C GLU A 33 -29.24 -22.70 11.33
N ASP A 34 -28.32 -23.65 11.16
CA ASP A 34 -26.90 -23.48 11.49
C ASP A 34 -26.04 -22.89 10.35
N GLY A 35 -26.54 -22.91 9.12
CA GLY A 35 -25.80 -22.50 7.92
C GLY A 35 -24.41 -23.13 7.82
N THR A 36 -24.18 -24.02 6.89
CA THR A 36 -22.91 -24.76 6.82
C THR A 36 -22.29 -24.75 5.45
N ILE A 37 -20.98 -25.04 5.40
CA ILE A 37 -20.29 -25.31 4.14
C ILE A 37 -20.80 -26.62 3.56
N VAL A 38 -21.28 -26.58 2.31
CA VAL A 38 -21.78 -27.75 1.58
C VAL A 38 -20.91 -28.14 0.40
N ALA A 39 -19.98 -27.26 -0.02
CA ALA A 39 -18.91 -27.56 -0.95
C ALA A 39 -17.72 -26.62 -0.72
N ILE A 40 -16.52 -27.14 -0.84
CA ILE A 40 -15.29 -26.36 -0.69
C ILE A 40 -14.18 -26.99 -1.53
N VAL A 41 -13.40 -26.14 -2.20
CA VAL A 41 -12.17 -26.55 -2.91
C VAL A 41 -11.00 -25.66 -2.43
N ASN A 42 -9.78 -26.22 -2.52
CA ASN A 42 -8.55 -25.54 -2.06
C ASN A 42 -8.61 -25.12 -0.58
N ASN A 43 -9.25 -25.95 0.23
CA ASN A 43 -9.48 -25.70 1.66
C ASN A 43 -8.22 -25.56 2.53
N HIS A 44 -7.04 -25.82 1.97
CA HIS A 44 -5.75 -25.56 2.61
C HIS A 44 -5.51 -24.06 2.87
N ILE A 45 -6.30 -23.18 2.26
CA ILE A 45 -6.22 -21.71 2.45
C ILE A 45 -6.83 -21.30 3.78
N SER A 46 -8.03 -21.78 4.10
CA SER A 46 -8.66 -21.46 5.38
C SER A 46 -8.50 -22.54 6.45
N GLY A 47 -8.23 -23.79 6.04
CA GLY A 47 -8.24 -24.96 6.92
C GLY A 47 -9.64 -25.47 7.25
N ARG A 48 -10.68 -24.97 6.59
CA ARG A 48 -12.09 -25.32 6.83
C ARG A 48 -12.48 -26.57 6.01
N THR A 49 -13.57 -27.21 6.38
CA THR A 49 -14.10 -28.40 5.71
C THR A 49 -15.62 -28.29 5.52
N GLU A 50 -16.22 -29.17 4.73
CA GLU A 50 -17.67 -29.30 4.66
C GLU A 50 -18.23 -29.50 6.07
N GLY A 51 -19.40 -28.94 6.34
CA GLY A 51 -20.02 -28.89 7.66
C GLY A 51 -19.51 -27.79 8.60
N ALA A 52 -18.44 -27.08 8.25
CA ALA A 52 -17.95 -25.98 9.08
C ALA A 52 -18.97 -24.80 9.12
N PRO A 53 -19.10 -24.10 10.26
CA PRO A 53 -20.07 -23.01 10.43
C PRO A 53 -19.72 -21.78 9.58
N LEU A 54 -20.65 -20.83 9.53
CA LEU A 54 -20.46 -19.52 8.91
C LEU A 54 -19.32 -18.74 9.59
N SER A 55 -18.60 -17.92 8.80
CA SER A 55 -17.64 -16.96 9.34
C SER A 55 -18.36 -15.78 10.00
N ASN A 56 -17.67 -15.05 10.88
CA ASN A 56 -18.18 -13.82 11.48
C ASN A 56 -18.64 -12.79 10.43
N MET A 57 -17.92 -12.70 9.30
CA MET A 57 -18.27 -11.78 8.22
C MET A 57 -19.55 -12.24 7.49
N ALA A 58 -19.70 -13.54 7.23
CA ALA A 58 -20.92 -14.09 6.64
C ALA A 58 -22.14 -13.85 7.55
N LEU A 59 -22.01 -14.06 8.85
CA LEU A 59 -23.05 -13.76 9.84
C LEU A 59 -23.43 -12.27 9.83
N ARG A 60 -22.43 -11.40 9.76
CA ARG A 60 -22.64 -9.95 9.67
C ARG A 60 -23.42 -9.56 8.41
N PHE A 61 -23.08 -10.13 7.25
CA PHE A 61 -23.79 -9.86 5.99
C PHE A 61 -25.27 -10.24 6.06
N ILE A 62 -25.59 -11.36 6.74
CA ILE A 62 -26.98 -11.78 6.97
C ILE A 62 -27.67 -10.78 7.90
N GLN A 63 -27.04 -10.44 9.02
CA GLN A 63 -27.59 -9.58 10.07
C GLN A 63 -27.89 -8.16 9.57
N GLU A 64 -26.97 -7.59 8.76
CA GLU A 64 -27.11 -6.27 8.13
C GLU A 64 -27.96 -6.29 6.85
N ARG A 65 -28.48 -7.47 6.45
CA ARG A 65 -29.28 -7.70 5.25
C ARG A 65 -28.63 -7.16 3.98
N MET A 66 -27.31 -7.34 3.87
CA MET A 66 -26.52 -6.82 2.75
C MET A 66 -26.99 -7.36 1.40
N TYR A 67 -27.51 -8.60 1.38
CA TYR A 67 -28.05 -9.27 0.20
C TYR A 67 -29.28 -8.56 -0.41
N GLU A 68 -29.98 -7.70 0.33
CA GLU A 68 -31.09 -6.90 -0.20
C GLU A 68 -30.60 -5.68 -0.99
N LYS A 69 -29.40 -5.19 -0.67
CA LYS A 69 -28.83 -3.97 -1.25
C LYS A 69 -27.97 -4.26 -2.49
N GLN A 70 -27.40 -5.46 -2.56
CA GLN A 70 -26.46 -5.84 -3.62
C GLN A 70 -26.41 -7.35 -3.79
N ASP A 71 -25.96 -7.81 -4.97
CA ASP A 71 -25.89 -9.23 -5.30
C ASP A 71 -24.57 -9.87 -4.83
N TYR A 72 -23.53 -9.06 -4.62
CA TYR A 72 -22.24 -9.53 -4.16
C TYR A 72 -21.42 -8.42 -3.48
N LEU A 73 -20.42 -8.84 -2.71
CA LEU A 73 -19.35 -8.02 -2.16
C LEU A 73 -18.02 -8.58 -2.65
N ALA A 74 -17.14 -7.74 -3.19
CA ALA A 74 -15.86 -8.21 -3.71
C ALA A 74 -14.67 -7.46 -3.11
N GLY A 75 -13.55 -8.18 -2.92
CA GLY A 75 -12.26 -7.59 -2.58
C GLY A 75 -12.10 -7.10 -1.14
N TYR A 76 -12.95 -7.55 -0.21
CA TYR A 76 -12.80 -7.19 1.22
C TYR A 76 -11.69 -8.01 1.90
N GLN A 77 -11.18 -7.50 3.01
CA GLN A 77 -10.13 -8.18 3.77
C GLN A 77 -10.69 -9.34 4.57
N GLY A 78 -10.05 -10.50 4.43
CA GLY A 78 -10.24 -11.67 5.26
C GLY A 78 -8.94 -12.07 5.93
N ALA A 79 -9.03 -12.98 6.88
CA ALA A 79 -7.89 -13.60 7.53
C ALA A 79 -8.18 -15.07 7.85
N SER A 80 -7.16 -15.93 7.72
CA SER A 80 -7.19 -17.29 8.20
C SER A 80 -6.01 -17.59 9.10
N GLN A 81 -6.15 -18.55 10.00
CA GLN A 81 -5.03 -19.00 10.85
C GLN A 81 -3.94 -19.68 10.02
N ALA A 82 -4.33 -20.36 8.91
CA ALA A 82 -3.42 -21.11 8.06
C ALA A 82 -2.53 -20.23 7.17
N LYS A 83 -3.08 -19.13 6.61
CA LYS A 83 -2.42 -18.31 5.58
C LYS A 83 -2.29 -16.82 5.93
N GLY A 84 -2.91 -16.35 7.01
CA GLY A 84 -2.92 -14.94 7.39
C GLY A 84 -3.87 -14.12 6.51
N ARG A 85 -3.35 -13.14 5.77
CA ARG A 85 -4.18 -12.19 4.99
C ARG A 85 -4.80 -12.84 3.75
N LEU A 86 -6.12 -12.73 3.64
CA LEU A 86 -6.89 -13.15 2.48
C LEU A 86 -7.55 -11.92 1.84
N ARG A 87 -7.80 -11.99 0.54
CA ARG A 87 -8.74 -11.11 -0.16
C ARG A 87 -9.98 -11.93 -0.48
N SER A 88 -11.10 -11.58 0.13
CA SER A 88 -12.34 -12.33 0.09
C SER A 88 -13.40 -11.65 -0.76
N SER A 89 -14.29 -12.44 -1.36
CA SER A 89 -15.45 -11.98 -2.11
C SER A 89 -16.60 -12.93 -1.83
N THR A 90 -17.83 -12.40 -1.74
CA THR A 90 -19.03 -13.20 -1.48
C THR A 90 -20.14 -12.80 -2.44
N MET A 91 -20.72 -13.77 -3.13
CA MET A 91 -21.94 -13.64 -3.91
C MET A 91 -23.11 -14.18 -3.09
N PHE A 92 -24.21 -13.45 -3.07
CA PHE A 92 -25.45 -13.83 -2.40
C PHE A 92 -26.37 -14.61 -3.36
N ILE A 93 -26.67 -15.86 -3.01
CA ILE A 93 -27.56 -16.71 -3.79
C ILE A 93 -28.96 -16.52 -3.24
N LYS A 94 -29.87 -15.99 -4.06
CA LYS A 94 -31.25 -15.67 -3.69
C LYS A 94 -32.24 -16.47 -4.52
N ASP A 95 -33.34 -16.85 -3.90
CA ASP A 95 -34.50 -17.40 -4.55
C ASP A 95 -35.76 -16.58 -4.14
N ASN A 96 -36.44 -15.99 -5.12
CA ASN A 96 -37.59 -15.11 -4.88
C ASN A 96 -37.30 -14.00 -3.85
N GLY A 97 -36.07 -13.44 -3.87
CA GLY A 97 -35.64 -12.40 -2.93
C GLY A 97 -35.16 -12.92 -1.57
N GLN A 98 -35.35 -14.20 -1.27
CA GLN A 98 -34.85 -14.82 -0.04
C GLN A 98 -33.46 -15.31 -0.21
N LEU A 99 -32.56 -14.99 0.73
CA LEU A 99 -31.19 -15.51 0.75
C LEU A 99 -31.21 -17.00 1.10
N ILE A 100 -30.72 -17.85 0.18
CA ILE A 100 -30.67 -19.31 0.35
C ILE A 100 -29.25 -19.84 0.49
N GLY A 101 -28.23 -19.08 0.03
CA GLY A 101 -26.84 -19.52 0.09
C GLY A 101 -25.87 -18.39 -0.18
N MET A 102 -24.59 -18.66 0.01
CA MET A 102 -23.48 -17.77 -0.35
C MET A 102 -22.39 -18.55 -1.06
N LEU A 103 -21.88 -18.00 -2.16
CA LEU A 103 -20.65 -18.46 -2.82
C LEU A 103 -19.54 -17.49 -2.47
N CYS A 104 -18.50 -18.01 -1.81
CA CYS A 104 -17.35 -17.20 -1.35
C CYS A 104 -16.09 -17.61 -2.10
N ILE A 105 -15.25 -16.64 -2.44
CA ILE A 105 -13.91 -16.82 -3.01
C ILE A 105 -12.91 -16.15 -2.08
N ASN A 106 -11.91 -16.89 -1.62
CA ASN A 106 -10.83 -16.43 -0.76
C ASN A 106 -9.49 -16.60 -1.46
N PHE A 107 -8.81 -15.51 -1.73
CA PHE A 107 -7.50 -15.50 -2.36
C PHE A 107 -6.39 -15.38 -1.31
N ASP A 108 -5.34 -16.22 -1.38
CA ASP A 108 -4.15 -16.14 -0.52
C ASP A 108 -3.32 -14.90 -0.88
N ALA A 109 -3.68 -13.75 -0.32
CA ALA A 109 -2.95 -12.49 -0.52
C ALA A 109 -1.63 -12.44 0.26
N GLY A 110 -1.47 -13.27 1.29
CA GLY A 110 -0.28 -13.28 2.16
C GLY A 110 0.98 -13.69 1.41
N LYS A 111 0.87 -14.68 0.53
CA LYS A 111 1.97 -15.13 -0.35
C LYS A 111 2.50 -13.98 -1.21
N TYR A 112 1.63 -13.26 -1.88
CA TYR A 112 1.97 -12.17 -2.79
C TYR A 112 2.44 -10.92 -2.04
N SER A 113 1.88 -10.66 -0.85
CA SER A 113 2.34 -9.57 0.01
C SER A 113 3.79 -9.75 0.45
N ARG A 114 4.21 -10.99 0.77
CA ARG A 114 5.60 -11.27 1.13
C ARG A 114 6.54 -11.03 -0.06
N ILE A 115 6.20 -11.55 -1.25
CA ILE A 115 6.98 -11.32 -2.47
C ILE A 115 7.12 -9.82 -2.77
N ALA A 116 6.02 -9.07 -2.63
CA ALA A 116 6.05 -7.62 -2.83
C ALA A 116 6.97 -6.91 -1.82
N GLN A 117 6.96 -7.32 -0.54
CA GLN A 117 7.86 -6.78 0.48
C GLN A 117 9.34 -7.10 0.18
N GLU A 118 9.64 -8.32 -0.27
CA GLU A 118 10.99 -8.70 -0.66
C GLU A 118 11.49 -7.86 -1.85
N LEU A 119 10.64 -7.64 -2.87
CA LEU A 119 10.96 -6.77 -4.00
C LEU A 119 11.18 -5.31 -3.57
N LEU A 120 10.32 -4.78 -2.70
CA LEU A 120 10.49 -3.42 -2.16
C LEU A 120 11.79 -3.30 -1.34
N ALA A 121 12.14 -4.31 -0.56
CA ALA A 121 13.40 -4.34 0.18
C ALA A 121 14.62 -4.33 -0.75
N LEU A 122 14.59 -5.11 -1.85
CA LEU A 122 15.64 -5.09 -2.87
C LEU A 122 15.78 -3.72 -3.56
N CYS A 123 14.67 -3.01 -3.74
CA CYS A 123 14.68 -1.64 -4.30
C CYS A 123 15.10 -0.57 -3.28
N GLY A 124 15.42 -0.94 -2.04
CA GLY A 124 15.70 0.02 -0.97
C GLY A 124 14.47 0.81 -0.50
N ALA A 125 13.28 0.45 -0.96
CA ALA A 125 12.02 1.08 -0.57
C ALA A 125 11.53 0.47 0.75
N HIS A 126 12.10 0.90 1.86
CA HIS A 126 11.60 0.54 3.20
C HIS A 126 10.39 1.40 3.52
N THR A 127 9.31 0.77 4.00
CA THR A 127 8.09 1.46 4.47
C THR A 127 8.30 2.21 5.80
N GLU A 128 9.45 1.96 6.45
CA GLU A 128 9.89 2.69 7.64
C GLU A 128 11.11 3.54 7.27
N PRO A 129 11.19 4.81 7.72
CA PRO A 129 12.42 5.60 7.57
C PRO A 129 13.55 4.83 8.24
N SER A 130 14.62 4.56 7.49
CA SER A 130 15.77 3.84 8.04
C SER A 130 16.26 4.58 9.28
N SER A 131 16.24 3.93 10.43
CA SER A 131 16.66 4.48 11.72
C SER A 131 18.19 4.73 11.83
N THR A 132 18.91 4.64 10.72
CA THR A 132 20.37 4.80 10.70
C THR A 132 20.84 6.24 10.88
N GLY A 133 19.93 7.23 10.86
CA GLY A 133 20.30 8.64 11.01
C GLY A 133 21.14 9.20 9.84
N ILE A 134 21.49 8.35 8.87
CA ILE A 134 22.18 8.73 7.65
C ILE A 134 21.09 9.15 6.65
N GLY A 135 21.09 10.42 6.24
CA GLY A 135 20.17 10.94 5.24
C GLY A 135 20.28 10.18 3.91
N VAL A 136 19.30 10.32 3.04
CA VAL A 136 19.34 9.77 1.69
C VAL A 136 20.49 10.40 0.94
N GLU A 137 21.41 9.58 0.40
CA GLU A 137 22.51 10.07 -0.42
C GLU A 137 21.94 10.68 -1.71
N SER A 138 22.28 11.94 -1.98
CA SER A 138 21.89 12.65 -3.18
C SER A 138 23.09 12.78 -4.12
N PHE A 139 23.01 12.14 -5.28
CA PHE A 139 24.02 12.26 -6.32
C PHE A 139 23.72 13.49 -7.17
N VAL A 140 24.53 14.54 -7.04
CA VAL A 140 24.43 15.73 -7.87
C VAL A 140 25.51 15.68 -8.95
N SER A 141 25.15 16.03 -10.19
CA SER A 141 26.06 15.96 -11.33
C SER A 141 27.03 17.14 -11.37
N SER A 142 26.70 18.24 -10.72
CA SER A 142 27.51 19.46 -10.70
C SER A 142 27.21 20.33 -9.48
N LEU A 143 28.11 21.26 -9.19
CA LEU A 143 27.92 22.25 -8.12
C LEU A 143 26.68 23.14 -8.36
N PRO A 144 26.40 23.64 -9.59
CA PRO A 144 25.14 24.32 -9.87
C PRO A 144 23.89 23.51 -9.53
N ASP A 145 23.87 22.22 -9.86
CA ASP A 145 22.73 21.33 -9.55
C ASP A 145 22.53 21.17 -8.03
N ALA A 146 23.60 21.09 -7.26
CA ALA A 146 23.52 21.00 -5.80
C ALA A 146 22.87 22.23 -5.21
N VAL A 147 23.18 23.42 -5.72
CA VAL A 147 22.60 24.68 -5.25
C VAL A 147 21.12 24.77 -5.65
N GLN A 148 20.77 24.38 -6.88
CA GLN A 148 19.37 24.35 -7.35
C GLN A 148 18.51 23.39 -6.52
N ASN A 149 19.03 22.20 -6.20
CA ASN A 149 18.34 21.24 -5.36
C ASN A 149 18.07 21.82 -3.95
N ALA A 150 19.06 22.48 -3.35
CA ALA A 150 18.89 23.13 -2.05
C ALA A 150 17.88 24.30 -2.08
N ILE A 151 17.82 25.04 -3.18
CA ILE A 151 16.78 26.06 -3.39
C ILE A 151 15.40 25.41 -3.45
N ALA A 152 15.24 24.36 -4.25
CA ALA A 152 13.99 23.63 -4.40
C ALA A 152 13.50 23.02 -3.07
N GLU A 153 14.41 22.45 -2.29
CA GLU A 153 14.11 21.87 -0.98
C GLU A 153 13.58 22.92 0.01
N VAL A 154 14.22 24.08 0.07
CA VAL A 154 13.84 25.14 1.02
C VAL A 154 12.58 25.88 0.61
N THR A 155 12.37 26.09 -0.70
CA THR A 155 11.27 26.90 -1.23
C THR A 155 10.06 26.07 -1.68
N GLY A 156 10.21 24.76 -1.79
CA GLY A 156 9.18 23.86 -2.35
C GLY A 156 8.97 24.05 -3.86
N SER A 157 9.85 24.78 -4.56
CA SER A 157 9.73 25.10 -5.99
C SER A 157 11.09 25.11 -6.67
N ALA A 158 11.23 24.33 -7.74
CA ALA A 158 12.41 24.40 -8.60
C ALA A 158 12.35 25.65 -9.49
N GLY A 159 13.47 26.38 -9.59
CA GLY A 159 13.63 27.49 -10.54
C GLY A 159 13.05 28.83 -10.10
N LEU A 160 12.92 29.09 -8.81
CA LEU A 160 12.61 30.42 -8.31
C LEU A 160 13.76 31.39 -8.64
N PRO A 161 13.46 32.57 -9.22
CA PRO A 161 14.48 33.56 -9.50
C PRO A 161 15.06 34.13 -8.19
N PRO A 162 16.39 34.39 -8.12
CA PRO A 162 17.11 34.76 -6.90
C PRO A 162 16.58 36.03 -6.21
N ASP A 163 15.99 36.92 -6.96
CA ASP A 163 15.39 38.19 -6.49
C ASP A 163 14.10 38.03 -5.70
N ARG A 164 13.43 36.85 -5.83
CA ARG A 164 12.25 36.51 -5.05
C ARG A 164 12.56 35.83 -3.72
N LEU A 165 13.81 35.40 -3.50
CA LEU A 165 14.20 34.76 -2.25
C LEU A 165 14.34 35.77 -1.13
N THR A 166 13.64 35.58 -0.03
CA THR A 166 13.79 36.33 1.20
C THR A 166 15.17 36.13 1.84
N MET A 167 15.61 37.02 2.70
CA MET A 167 16.87 36.88 3.44
C MET A 167 16.86 35.59 4.30
N GLU A 168 15.73 35.23 4.89
CA GLU A 168 15.61 34.03 5.72
C GLU A 168 15.71 32.75 4.91
N GLU A 169 15.14 32.73 3.71
CA GLU A 169 15.26 31.60 2.79
C GLU A 169 16.71 31.44 2.31
N LYS A 170 17.39 32.53 1.95
CA LYS A 170 18.80 32.49 1.58
C LYS A 170 19.68 31.93 2.70
N ILE A 171 19.42 32.30 3.95
CA ILE A 171 20.13 31.75 5.12
C ILE A 171 19.84 30.26 5.28
N ARG A 172 18.58 29.81 5.11
CA ARG A 172 18.21 28.38 5.19
C ARG A 172 18.88 27.56 4.09
N ILE A 173 18.93 28.08 2.86
CA ILE A 173 19.63 27.45 1.73
C ILE A 173 21.12 27.31 2.03
N VAL A 174 21.77 28.38 2.48
CA VAL A 174 23.20 28.34 2.85
C VAL A 174 23.46 27.36 3.99
N LYS A 175 22.53 27.24 4.95
CA LYS A 175 22.62 26.25 6.03
C LYS A 175 22.50 24.83 5.51
N SER A 176 21.55 24.53 4.62
CA SER A 176 21.40 23.21 3.99
C SER A 176 22.66 22.83 3.21
N LEU A 177 23.17 23.72 2.37
CA LEU A 177 24.42 23.54 1.61
C LEU A 177 25.65 23.33 2.51
N HIS A 178 25.71 24.03 3.65
CA HIS A 178 26.79 23.86 4.62
C HIS A 178 26.73 22.48 5.29
N HIS A 179 25.56 22.01 5.68
CA HIS A 179 25.38 20.67 6.23
C HIS A 179 25.67 19.57 5.21
N ALA A 180 25.36 19.82 3.93
CA ALA A 180 25.72 18.92 2.82
C ALA A 180 27.21 18.95 2.46
N GLY A 181 28.02 19.79 3.10
CA GLY A 181 29.46 19.86 2.85
C GLY A 181 29.85 20.55 1.53
N ILE A 182 28.92 21.20 0.85
CA ILE A 182 29.15 21.83 -0.48
C ILE A 182 30.25 22.89 -0.43
N PHE A 183 30.38 23.61 0.69
CA PHE A 183 31.43 24.64 0.82
C PHE A 183 32.88 24.11 0.97
N TYR A 184 33.05 22.78 1.05
CA TYR A 184 34.40 22.18 0.88
C TYR A 184 34.82 22.06 -0.58
N MET A 185 33.90 22.25 -1.54
CA MET A 185 34.24 22.23 -2.97
C MET A 185 34.81 23.56 -3.41
N LYS A 186 35.85 23.49 -4.27
CA LYS A 186 36.47 24.69 -4.83
C LYS A 186 35.45 25.50 -5.66
N GLY A 187 35.36 26.79 -5.42
CA GLY A 187 34.47 27.71 -6.14
C GLY A 187 33.02 27.71 -5.60
N ALA A 188 32.70 26.95 -4.55
CA ALA A 188 31.34 26.84 -4.03
C ALA A 188 30.76 28.18 -3.54
N VAL A 189 31.55 29.01 -2.87
CA VAL A 189 31.09 30.33 -2.39
C VAL A 189 30.68 31.23 -3.55
N SER A 190 31.48 31.26 -4.62
CA SER A 190 31.21 32.05 -5.82
C SER A 190 29.94 31.57 -6.53
N GLU A 191 29.77 30.26 -6.70
CA GLU A 191 28.60 29.66 -7.34
C GLU A 191 27.33 29.92 -6.53
N VAL A 192 27.37 29.69 -5.21
CA VAL A 192 26.23 29.95 -4.32
C VAL A 192 25.87 31.44 -4.32
N ALA A 193 26.85 32.34 -4.32
CA ALA A 193 26.63 33.75 -4.40
C ALA A 193 25.92 34.17 -5.69
N ALA A 194 26.37 33.61 -6.83
CA ALA A 194 25.78 33.88 -8.14
C ALA A 194 24.31 33.40 -8.18
N GLN A 195 24.04 32.16 -7.79
CA GLN A 195 22.70 31.57 -7.83
C GLN A 195 21.72 32.18 -6.82
N LEU A 196 22.19 32.72 -5.69
CA LEU A 196 21.34 33.40 -4.71
C LEU A 196 21.24 34.92 -4.96
N GLY A 197 21.83 35.42 -6.05
CA GLY A 197 21.85 36.89 -6.33
C GLY A 197 22.45 37.66 -5.17
N SER A 198 23.58 37.22 -4.61
CA SER A 198 24.22 37.77 -3.42
C SER A 198 25.72 37.93 -3.67
N SER A 199 26.41 38.77 -2.89
CA SER A 199 27.86 38.84 -2.94
C SER A 199 28.51 37.71 -2.12
N GLU A 200 29.73 37.27 -2.49
CA GLU A 200 30.50 36.32 -1.71
C GLU A 200 30.66 36.74 -0.24
N ALA A 201 30.88 38.02 -0.01
CA ALA A 201 30.93 38.61 1.35
C ALA A 201 29.63 38.36 2.14
N THR A 202 28.48 38.38 1.47
CA THR A 202 27.21 38.04 2.07
C THR A 202 27.11 36.57 2.43
N ILE A 203 27.57 35.67 1.55
CA ILE A 203 27.63 34.21 1.83
C ILE A 203 28.55 33.92 3.02
N TYR A 204 29.74 34.53 3.09
CA TYR A 204 30.62 34.39 4.26
C TYR A 204 29.95 34.91 5.55
N ARG A 205 29.20 35.98 5.50
CA ARG A 205 28.44 36.51 6.64
C ARG A 205 27.34 35.53 7.09
N TYR A 206 26.68 34.83 6.15
CA TYR A 206 25.71 33.80 6.50
C TYR A 206 26.38 32.58 7.13
N LEU A 207 27.50 32.11 6.57
CA LEU A 207 28.27 31.03 7.12
C LEU A 207 28.82 31.31 8.53
N SER A 208 29.23 32.57 8.80
CA SER A 208 29.72 32.96 10.12
C SER A 208 28.65 32.93 11.21
N LYS A 209 27.36 33.01 10.83
CA LYS A 209 26.21 32.88 11.75
C LYS A 209 25.80 31.43 12.04
N LEU A 210 26.40 30.47 11.33
CA LEU A 210 26.10 29.04 11.49
C LEU A 210 27.09 28.36 12.46
N LYS A 211 28.13 29.06 12.86
CA LYS A 211 29.06 28.65 13.91
C LYS A 211 28.47 29.03 15.26
#